data_3adfb5ca55ab8801ab535c2358ad6c76
#
_entry.id   3adfb5ca55ab8801ab535c2358ad6c76
#
_cell.length_a   1.000
_cell.length_b   1.000
_cell.length_c   1.000
_cell.angle_alpha   90.00
_cell.angle_beta   90.00
_cell.angle_gamma   90.00
#
_symmetry.space_group_name_H-M   'P 1'
#
loop_
_entity.id
_entity.type
_entity.pdbx_description
1 polymer ?
#
loop_
_entity_poly.entity_id
_entity_poly.type
_entity_poly.pdbx_seq_one_letter_code
_entity_poly.pdbx_strand_id
1 'polypeptide(L)'
;MTDVVKTESATGAPEIGRRGRLAWWLAAAAVLLLGFGLRYAYYWEGYSHPDEAITVEVVGQMRRSGDWDTNWAKAPNLPAEFRYDQYNFSSHLYATYFFYRFLKLMPGTEEFRGREGGFWVYRLFSVLMATGALGLTIGLAQRAGGGGVALLAGGLTAVAVQLVQDAHYSRPDAFVTALTVAAVALSWPTSRLRGAAVAGGAFLLGVLVACKVSMMLLAWLPLVPLLAAAETIRRRLGVGTVALLAMVGGFACGVPGAITQPGVFLRGVSQLMGQYSGVHPPHSHLDGGMVADFLGSYYVATIGWVGLLGGLLGIVTLARQRRWAVLVLLAGPVVLFAGYFATRGVFFERNLSHVLPLFFILAAVGVMAAAGRASRRVGGGRVAWAALGMLFLALPALRSTWPLVTLEYSGAGARRHAAFEAEVRYQNPDAEWREIWLLDKEALPTMAADLAAGSRPLLVRVTDFSDEWTAFNLSDFEAQFQAKLVADYPSTFPELPVCTLHTYNSPRNRYYLVTGLRGR
;
A
#
# COMPACT_ATOMS: atom_id res chain seq x y z
N MET A 1 -28.61 18.77 34.28
CA MET A 1 -27.89 19.49 33.22
C MET A 1 -28.09 18.73 31.96
N THR A 2 -29.17 19.00 31.29
CA THR A 2 -29.60 18.35 30.01
C THR A 2 -29.61 19.43 28.93
N ASP A 3 -28.42 19.85 28.51
CA ASP A 3 -28.29 20.59 27.28
C ASP A 3 -28.43 19.59 26.11
N VAL A 4 -29.67 19.52 25.63
CA VAL A 4 -30.03 18.89 24.38
C VAL A 4 -29.16 19.49 23.28
N VAL A 5 -28.19 18.71 22.81
CA VAL A 5 -27.46 18.99 21.57
C VAL A 5 -28.51 19.07 20.45
N LYS A 6 -29.01 20.27 20.20
CA LYS A 6 -29.68 20.60 18.95
C LYS A 6 -28.65 20.35 17.86
N THR A 7 -28.70 19.18 17.25
CA THR A 7 -28.14 18.97 15.93
C THR A 7 -28.92 19.88 14.98
N GLU A 8 -28.50 21.14 14.92
CA GLU A 8 -28.83 21.96 13.77
C GLU A 8 -28.37 21.15 12.56
N SER A 9 -29.32 20.77 11.75
CA SER A 9 -29.09 20.36 10.39
C SER A 9 -28.45 21.58 9.69
N ALA A 10 -27.13 21.71 9.86
CA ALA A 10 -26.31 22.72 9.20
C ALA A 10 -26.24 22.38 7.71
N THR A 11 -27.34 22.35 7.04
CA THR A 11 -27.46 22.28 5.59
C THR A 11 -28.20 23.48 5.05
N GLY A 12 -27.68 24.66 5.38
CA GLY A 12 -27.78 25.80 4.49
C GLY A 12 -26.81 25.68 3.31
N ALA A 13 -26.46 24.50 2.89
CA ALA A 13 -25.79 24.30 1.60
C ALA A 13 -26.83 24.62 0.52
N PRO A 14 -26.55 25.60 -0.38
CA PRO A 14 -27.46 25.90 -1.47
C PRO A 14 -27.77 24.61 -2.21
N GLU A 15 -29.05 24.33 -2.47
CA GLU A 15 -29.47 23.17 -3.26
C GLU A 15 -28.70 23.20 -4.58
N ILE A 16 -27.77 22.27 -4.74
CA ILE A 16 -27.01 22.13 -5.98
C ILE A 16 -28.05 21.77 -7.04
N GLY A 17 -28.35 22.69 -7.93
CA GLY A 17 -29.28 22.48 -9.01
C GLY A 17 -28.90 21.25 -9.84
N ARG A 18 -29.84 20.72 -10.62
CA ARG A 18 -29.66 19.48 -11.42
C ARG A 18 -28.36 19.48 -12.23
N ARG A 19 -27.96 20.60 -12.82
CA ARG A 19 -26.70 20.78 -13.58
C ARG A 19 -25.46 20.62 -12.68
N GLY A 20 -25.48 21.18 -11.49
CA GLY A 20 -24.35 21.05 -10.54
C GLY A 20 -24.19 19.64 -10.01
N ARG A 21 -25.29 18.89 -9.80
CA ARG A 21 -25.25 17.46 -9.43
C ARG A 21 -24.66 16.62 -10.56
N LEU A 22 -25.07 16.85 -11.80
CA LEU A 22 -24.52 16.14 -12.96
C LEU A 22 -23.01 16.41 -13.11
N ALA A 23 -22.57 17.67 -13.03
CA ALA A 23 -21.16 18.05 -13.11
C ALA A 23 -20.33 17.37 -12.01
N TRP A 24 -20.86 17.26 -10.79
CA TRP A 24 -20.18 16.56 -9.70
C TRP A 24 -20.05 15.05 -9.98
N TRP A 25 -21.11 14.39 -10.47
CA TRP A 25 -21.06 12.97 -10.81
C TRP A 25 -20.09 12.68 -11.94
N LEU A 26 -20.05 13.54 -12.97
CA LEU A 26 -19.08 13.43 -14.07
C LEU A 26 -17.63 13.60 -13.58
N ALA A 27 -17.37 14.56 -12.69
CA ALA A 27 -16.06 14.74 -12.10
C ALA A 27 -15.64 13.56 -11.22
N ALA A 28 -16.55 13.02 -10.41
CA ALA A 28 -16.30 11.85 -9.58
C ALA A 28 -16.04 10.60 -10.45
N ALA A 29 -16.80 10.41 -11.52
CA ALA A 29 -16.59 9.35 -12.49
C ALA A 29 -15.23 9.48 -13.20
N ALA A 30 -14.84 10.71 -13.60
CA ALA A 30 -13.53 10.95 -14.21
C ALA A 30 -12.37 10.61 -13.27
N VAL A 31 -12.47 10.98 -11.97
CA VAL A 31 -11.48 10.59 -10.96
C VAL A 31 -11.43 9.07 -10.79
N LEU A 32 -12.58 8.41 -10.76
CA LEU A 32 -12.65 6.94 -10.63
C LEU A 32 -12.05 6.26 -11.86
N LEU A 33 -12.35 6.74 -13.07
CA LEU A 33 -11.80 6.21 -14.32
C LEU A 33 -10.30 6.43 -14.44
N LEU A 34 -9.79 7.60 -14.05
CA LEU A 34 -8.36 7.86 -13.97
C LEU A 34 -7.69 6.88 -13.01
N GLY A 35 -8.22 6.76 -11.80
CA GLY A 35 -7.66 5.87 -10.79
C GLY A 35 -7.75 4.39 -11.18
N PHE A 36 -8.81 3.96 -11.84
CA PHE A 36 -8.93 2.63 -12.44
C PHE A 36 -7.90 2.44 -13.56
N GLY A 37 -7.79 3.41 -14.48
CA GLY A 37 -6.85 3.34 -15.60
C GLY A 37 -5.39 3.19 -15.14
N LEU A 38 -4.95 3.96 -14.13
CA LEU A 38 -3.61 3.86 -13.56
C LEU A 38 -3.33 2.48 -12.92
N ARG A 39 -4.34 1.83 -12.34
CA ARG A 39 -4.24 0.52 -11.70
C ARG A 39 -4.38 -0.63 -12.68
N TYR A 40 -5.15 -0.44 -13.73
CA TYR A 40 -5.41 -1.46 -14.74
C TYR A 40 -4.32 -1.49 -15.82
N ALA A 41 -3.66 -0.35 -16.10
CA ALA A 41 -2.61 -0.28 -17.11
C ALA A 41 -1.45 -1.20 -16.74
N TYR A 42 -1.16 -2.18 -17.62
CA TYR A 42 -0.03 -3.11 -17.48
C TYR A 42 -0.04 -4.01 -16.23
N TYR A 43 -1.18 -4.19 -15.54
CA TYR A 43 -1.24 -5.02 -14.34
C TYR A 43 -0.86 -6.49 -14.59
N TRP A 44 -0.93 -6.95 -15.83
CA TRP A 44 -0.55 -8.31 -16.26
C TRP A 44 0.93 -8.43 -16.61
N GLU A 45 1.62 -7.32 -16.77
CA GLU A 45 3.05 -7.23 -17.05
C GLU A 45 3.82 -6.80 -15.81
N GLY A 46 5.12 -6.78 -15.88
CA GLY A 46 5.98 -6.27 -14.84
C GLY A 46 6.52 -7.32 -13.86
N TYR A 47 7.34 -6.87 -12.96
CA TYR A 47 8.06 -7.69 -11.99
C TYR A 47 7.12 -8.42 -11.04
N SER A 48 7.44 -9.70 -10.72
CA SER A 48 6.83 -10.40 -9.60
C SER A 48 7.45 -9.92 -8.30
N HIS A 49 6.61 -9.46 -7.38
CA HIS A 49 7.05 -9.22 -6.02
C HIS A 49 7.23 -10.58 -5.30
N PRO A 50 8.30 -10.80 -4.50
CA PRO A 50 8.51 -12.09 -3.83
C PRO A 50 7.29 -12.60 -3.05
N ASP A 51 6.61 -11.72 -2.32
CA ASP A 51 5.41 -12.07 -1.55
C ASP A 51 4.22 -12.52 -2.41
N GLU A 52 4.20 -12.24 -3.72
CA GLU A 52 3.13 -12.72 -4.61
C GLU A 52 3.13 -14.25 -4.72
N ALA A 53 4.29 -14.87 -4.53
CA ALA A 53 4.43 -16.33 -4.50
C ALA A 53 3.50 -16.95 -3.45
N ILE A 54 3.29 -16.28 -2.31
CA ILE A 54 2.39 -16.76 -1.27
C ILE A 54 0.96 -16.86 -1.81
N THR A 55 0.44 -15.81 -2.45
CA THR A 55 -0.92 -15.83 -3.01
C THR A 55 -1.03 -16.85 -4.14
N VAL A 56 -0.05 -16.88 -5.06
CA VAL A 56 -0.06 -17.76 -6.22
C VAL A 56 -0.02 -19.24 -5.80
N GLU A 57 0.89 -19.59 -4.93
CA GLU A 57 1.11 -21.00 -4.58
C GLU A 57 0.08 -21.52 -3.59
N VAL A 58 -0.30 -20.74 -2.56
CA VAL A 58 -1.32 -21.18 -1.60
C VAL A 58 -2.70 -21.29 -2.27
N VAL A 59 -3.12 -20.26 -3.05
CA VAL A 59 -4.38 -20.34 -3.80
C VAL A 59 -4.29 -21.42 -4.89
N GLY A 60 -3.13 -21.58 -5.53
CA GLY A 60 -2.86 -22.68 -6.46
C GLY A 60 -3.03 -24.04 -5.81
N GLN A 61 -2.50 -24.24 -4.60
CA GLN A 61 -2.66 -25.46 -3.81
C GLN A 61 -4.13 -25.73 -3.48
N MET A 62 -4.86 -24.73 -2.96
CA MET A 62 -6.30 -24.85 -2.71
C MET A 62 -7.10 -25.29 -3.96
N ARG A 63 -6.69 -24.81 -5.14
CA ARG A 63 -7.31 -25.17 -6.43
C ARG A 63 -7.02 -26.58 -6.86
N ARG A 64 -5.79 -27.06 -6.66
CA ARG A 64 -5.33 -28.39 -7.11
C ARG A 64 -5.81 -29.51 -6.19
N SER A 65 -5.69 -29.28 -4.87
CA SER A 65 -5.99 -30.33 -3.87
C SER A 65 -7.44 -30.33 -3.39
N GLY A 66 -8.16 -29.22 -3.53
CA GLY A 66 -9.45 -29.00 -2.85
C GLY A 66 -9.33 -28.79 -1.34
N ASP A 67 -8.13 -28.80 -0.78
CA ASP A 67 -7.86 -28.46 0.62
C ASP A 67 -7.92 -26.93 0.80
N TRP A 68 -8.78 -26.49 1.69
CA TRP A 68 -8.99 -25.07 1.97
C TRP A 68 -8.10 -24.54 3.10
N ASP A 69 -7.13 -25.30 3.54
CA ASP A 69 -6.17 -24.84 4.53
C ASP A 69 -5.20 -23.82 3.90
N THR A 70 -5.16 -22.64 4.49
CA THR A 70 -4.29 -21.53 4.04
C THR A 70 -2.93 -21.52 4.75
N ASN A 71 -2.57 -22.58 5.47
CA ASN A 71 -1.23 -22.69 6.05
C ASN A 71 -0.16 -22.74 4.94
N TRP A 72 0.79 -21.81 5.00
CA TRP A 72 1.85 -21.69 4.00
C TRP A 72 2.73 -22.97 3.92
N ALA A 73 2.93 -23.65 5.05
CA ALA A 73 3.70 -24.92 5.07
C ALA A 73 3.12 -26.00 4.16
N LYS A 74 1.81 -25.92 3.84
CA LYS A 74 1.12 -26.91 2.98
C LYS A 74 1.23 -26.63 1.49
N ALA A 75 1.81 -25.49 1.07
CA ALA A 75 2.01 -25.15 -0.33
C ALA A 75 3.40 -25.65 -0.80
N PRO A 76 3.49 -26.81 -1.49
CA PRO A 76 4.78 -27.47 -1.75
C PRO A 76 5.68 -26.67 -2.72
N ASN A 77 5.08 -25.87 -3.60
CA ASN A 77 5.81 -25.05 -4.58
C ASN A 77 6.18 -23.67 -4.04
N LEU A 78 5.76 -23.34 -2.80
CA LEU A 78 6.16 -22.08 -2.19
C LEU A 78 7.67 -22.08 -1.93
N PRO A 79 8.41 -20.99 -2.23
CA PRO A 79 9.83 -20.88 -1.91
C PRO A 79 10.13 -21.26 -0.46
N ALA A 80 11.28 -21.88 -0.21
CA ALA A 80 11.62 -22.47 1.08
C ALA A 80 11.57 -21.45 2.24
N GLU A 81 11.96 -20.21 1.97
CA GLU A 81 11.95 -19.09 2.91
C GLU A 81 10.55 -18.69 3.40
N PHE A 82 9.50 -19.01 2.62
CA PHE A 82 8.09 -18.77 2.99
C PHE A 82 7.37 -20.05 3.47
N ARG A 83 7.98 -21.21 3.33
CA ARG A 83 7.33 -22.50 3.62
C ARG A 83 7.44 -22.90 5.08
N TYR A 84 6.69 -22.20 5.92
CA TYR A 84 6.60 -22.48 7.37
C TYR A 84 5.16 -22.29 7.87
N ASP A 85 4.89 -22.78 9.09
CA ASP A 85 3.59 -22.68 9.72
C ASP A 85 3.14 -21.22 9.85
N GLN A 86 2.27 -20.75 8.96
CA GLN A 86 1.78 -19.39 8.93
C GLN A 86 0.40 -19.30 8.29
N TYR A 87 -0.49 -18.52 8.92
CA TYR A 87 -1.84 -18.20 8.44
C TYR A 87 -2.02 -16.72 8.08
N ASN A 88 -0.95 -15.96 7.98
CA ASN A 88 -1.03 -14.57 7.53
C ASN A 88 -1.65 -14.49 6.13
N PHE A 89 -2.43 -13.47 5.85
CA PHE A 89 -3.17 -13.26 4.60
C PHE A 89 -4.35 -14.19 4.35
N SER A 90 -4.74 -15.07 5.28
CA SER A 90 -5.76 -16.10 5.04
C SER A 90 -7.05 -15.57 4.42
N SER A 91 -7.65 -14.50 4.95
CA SER A 91 -8.89 -13.95 4.38
C SER A 91 -8.72 -13.39 2.97
N HIS A 92 -7.57 -12.81 2.63
CA HIS A 92 -7.22 -12.39 1.29
C HIS A 92 -7.08 -13.61 0.35
N LEU A 93 -6.43 -14.69 0.80
CA LEU A 93 -6.28 -15.92 0.03
C LEU A 93 -7.64 -16.54 -0.31
N TYR A 94 -8.57 -16.61 0.65
CA TYR A 94 -9.94 -17.04 0.39
C TYR A 94 -10.67 -16.13 -0.57
N ALA A 95 -10.60 -14.81 -0.36
CA ALA A 95 -11.27 -13.84 -1.25
C ALA A 95 -10.75 -13.96 -2.69
N THR A 96 -9.44 -14.12 -2.87
CA THR A 96 -8.80 -14.32 -4.17
C THR A 96 -9.21 -15.66 -4.80
N TYR A 97 -9.28 -16.74 -4.01
CA TYR A 97 -9.76 -18.04 -4.48
C TYR A 97 -11.21 -17.97 -4.96
N PHE A 98 -12.11 -17.36 -4.18
CA PHE A 98 -13.51 -17.22 -4.56
C PHE A 98 -13.71 -16.30 -5.76
N PHE A 99 -12.91 -15.23 -5.87
CA PHE A 99 -12.91 -14.36 -7.05
C PHE A 99 -12.50 -15.13 -8.31
N TYR A 100 -11.44 -15.94 -8.23
CA TYR A 100 -11.03 -16.83 -9.33
C TYR A 100 -12.16 -17.80 -9.70
N ARG A 101 -12.80 -18.44 -8.71
CA ARG A 101 -13.92 -19.35 -8.94
C ARG A 101 -15.10 -18.65 -9.60
N PHE A 102 -15.42 -17.43 -9.17
CA PHE A 102 -16.47 -16.60 -9.76
C PHE A 102 -16.19 -16.27 -11.22
N LEU A 103 -14.98 -15.79 -11.54
CA LEU A 103 -14.60 -15.53 -12.93
C LEU A 103 -14.67 -16.77 -13.81
N LYS A 104 -14.33 -17.94 -13.27
CA LYS A 104 -14.43 -19.20 -14.00
C LYS A 104 -15.86 -19.56 -14.40
N LEU A 105 -16.86 -19.05 -13.72
CA LEU A 105 -18.29 -19.29 -14.04
C LEU A 105 -18.83 -18.30 -15.10
N MET A 106 -18.09 -17.22 -15.37
CA MET A 106 -18.53 -16.22 -16.36
C MET A 106 -18.23 -16.70 -17.79
N PRO A 107 -19.18 -16.57 -18.73
CA PRO A 107 -18.94 -16.86 -20.14
C PRO A 107 -17.90 -15.89 -20.73
N GLY A 108 -17.09 -16.32 -21.69
CA GLY A 108 -16.06 -15.50 -22.31
C GLY A 108 -14.76 -15.36 -21.51
N THR A 109 -14.67 -16.02 -20.36
CA THR A 109 -13.44 -16.03 -19.54
C THR A 109 -12.56 -17.25 -19.78
N GLU A 110 -12.76 -17.93 -20.91
CA GLU A 110 -12.03 -19.17 -21.26
C GLU A 110 -10.54 -18.96 -21.48
N GLU A 111 -10.15 -17.82 -22.03
CA GLU A 111 -8.74 -17.42 -22.12
C GLU A 111 -8.07 -17.33 -20.74
N PHE A 112 -8.85 -17.04 -19.72
CA PHE A 112 -8.40 -17.04 -18.33
C PHE A 112 -8.15 -18.44 -17.77
N ARG A 113 -8.65 -19.47 -18.43
CA ARG A 113 -8.50 -20.87 -18.02
C ARG A 113 -7.21 -21.51 -18.51
N GLY A 114 -6.66 -21.03 -19.64
CA GLY A 114 -5.54 -21.66 -20.35
C GLY A 114 -4.16 -21.14 -19.97
N ARG A 115 -4.05 -19.99 -19.31
CA ARG A 115 -2.77 -19.50 -18.82
C ARG A 115 -2.49 -20.14 -17.47
N GLU A 116 -1.60 -21.14 -17.48
CA GLU A 116 -1.06 -21.72 -16.27
C GLU A 116 -0.51 -20.59 -15.39
N GLY A 117 -1.01 -20.53 -14.14
CA GLY A 117 -0.49 -19.60 -13.15
C GLY A 117 -1.43 -18.56 -12.58
N GLY A 118 -2.66 -18.39 -13.01
CA GLY A 118 -3.68 -17.55 -12.33
C GLY A 118 -3.24 -16.14 -11.86
N PHE A 119 -1.97 -15.83 -12.04
CA PHE A 119 -1.22 -14.69 -11.52
C PHE A 119 -1.89 -13.35 -11.86
N TRP A 120 -2.22 -13.14 -13.10
CA TRP A 120 -2.89 -11.92 -13.55
C TRP A 120 -4.36 -11.83 -13.06
N VAL A 121 -5.05 -12.97 -12.85
CA VAL A 121 -6.39 -12.98 -12.23
C VAL A 121 -6.31 -12.48 -10.79
N TYR A 122 -5.29 -12.87 -10.06
CA TYR A 122 -5.10 -12.45 -8.67
C TYR A 122 -4.74 -10.96 -8.59
N ARG A 123 -3.94 -10.47 -9.55
CA ARG A 123 -3.68 -9.02 -9.68
C ARG A 123 -4.93 -8.24 -10.09
N LEU A 124 -5.77 -8.79 -10.98
CA LEU A 124 -7.06 -8.18 -11.32
C LEU A 124 -7.94 -8.00 -10.06
N PHE A 125 -7.93 -8.98 -9.15
CA PHE A 125 -8.60 -8.83 -7.86
C PHE A 125 -8.06 -7.63 -7.09
N SER A 126 -6.75 -7.44 -7.03
CA SER A 126 -6.12 -6.28 -6.37
C SER A 126 -6.50 -4.96 -7.06
N VAL A 127 -6.53 -4.90 -8.40
CA VAL A 127 -7.01 -3.72 -9.16
C VAL A 127 -8.44 -3.35 -8.78
N LEU A 128 -9.33 -4.33 -8.71
CA LEU A 128 -10.74 -4.12 -8.36
C LEU A 128 -10.90 -3.67 -6.90
N MET A 129 -10.16 -4.28 -5.98
CA MET A 129 -10.16 -3.87 -4.58
C MET A 129 -9.64 -2.44 -4.39
N ALA A 130 -8.53 -2.09 -5.03
CA ALA A 130 -7.97 -0.74 -4.97
C ALA A 130 -8.90 0.32 -5.60
N THR A 131 -9.60 -0.04 -6.69
CA THR A 131 -10.61 0.84 -7.32
C THR A 131 -11.85 0.97 -6.44
N GLY A 132 -12.28 -0.11 -5.80
CA GLY A 132 -13.34 -0.09 -4.80
C GLY A 132 -12.99 0.81 -3.61
N ALA A 133 -11.75 0.71 -3.11
CA ALA A 133 -11.25 1.60 -2.05
C ALA A 133 -11.32 3.07 -2.46
N LEU A 134 -10.95 3.41 -3.70
CA LEU A 134 -11.07 4.76 -4.25
C LEU A 134 -12.54 5.24 -4.26
N GLY A 135 -13.47 4.41 -4.75
CA GLY A 135 -14.91 4.74 -4.74
C GLY A 135 -15.46 4.96 -3.33
N LEU A 136 -15.09 4.08 -2.40
CA LEU A 136 -15.45 4.20 -0.98
C LEU A 136 -14.85 5.48 -0.35
N THR A 137 -13.61 5.83 -0.71
CA THR A 137 -12.94 7.07 -0.25
C THR A 137 -13.70 8.31 -0.71
N ILE A 138 -14.11 8.37 -1.98
CA ILE A 138 -14.94 9.47 -2.51
C ILE A 138 -16.25 9.58 -1.71
N GLY A 139 -16.94 8.46 -1.48
CA GLY A 139 -18.18 8.44 -0.70
C GLY A 139 -18.01 8.86 0.76
N LEU A 140 -16.94 8.39 1.41
CA LEU A 140 -16.62 8.72 2.80
C LEU A 140 -16.22 10.21 2.92
N ALA A 141 -15.40 10.72 2.01
CA ALA A 141 -14.96 12.10 1.95
C ALA A 141 -16.14 13.06 1.70
N GLN A 142 -17.13 12.65 0.91
CA GLN A 142 -18.36 13.41 0.70
C GLN A 142 -19.13 13.60 2.02
N ARG A 143 -19.23 12.55 2.85
CA ARG A 143 -19.84 12.64 4.20
C ARG A 143 -19.01 13.51 5.15
N ALA A 144 -17.68 13.51 4.99
CA ALA A 144 -16.77 14.27 5.84
C ALA A 144 -16.85 15.78 5.58
N GLY A 145 -16.94 16.23 4.31
CA GLY A 145 -16.84 17.64 3.99
C GLY A 145 -17.49 18.07 2.66
N GLY A 146 -18.33 17.22 2.05
CA GLY A 146 -19.07 17.53 0.81
C GLY A 146 -18.27 17.28 -0.46
N GLY A 147 -18.81 17.66 -1.61
CA GLY A 147 -18.33 17.29 -2.95
C GLY A 147 -16.89 17.74 -3.25
N GLY A 148 -16.47 18.91 -2.81
CA GLY A 148 -15.10 19.40 -3.01
C GLY A 148 -14.07 18.56 -2.26
N VAL A 149 -14.37 18.18 -1.01
CA VAL A 149 -13.53 17.27 -0.22
C VAL A 149 -13.47 15.88 -0.87
N ALA A 150 -14.61 15.40 -1.39
CA ALA A 150 -14.69 14.11 -2.06
C ALA A 150 -13.82 14.05 -3.32
N LEU A 151 -13.87 15.06 -4.18
CA LEU A 151 -13.07 15.11 -5.40
C LEU A 151 -11.58 15.25 -5.10
N LEU A 152 -11.21 16.06 -4.11
CA LEU A 152 -9.82 16.23 -3.73
C LEU A 152 -9.24 14.96 -3.10
N ALA A 153 -9.92 14.37 -2.11
CA ALA A 153 -9.47 13.13 -1.49
C ALA A 153 -9.46 11.96 -2.49
N GLY A 154 -10.49 11.87 -3.36
CA GLY A 154 -10.54 10.90 -4.44
C GLY A 154 -9.38 11.08 -5.42
N GLY A 155 -9.10 12.31 -5.86
CA GLY A 155 -7.99 12.62 -6.76
C GLY A 155 -6.63 12.21 -6.17
N LEU A 156 -6.37 12.52 -4.89
CA LEU A 156 -5.15 12.10 -4.19
C LEU A 156 -5.05 10.56 -4.11
N THR A 157 -6.17 9.90 -3.77
CA THR A 157 -6.23 8.43 -3.72
C THR A 157 -6.02 7.80 -5.09
N ALA A 158 -6.54 8.44 -6.16
CA ALA A 158 -6.39 7.95 -7.54
C ALA A 158 -4.93 7.92 -7.99
N VAL A 159 -4.15 8.96 -7.64
CA VAL A 159 -2.76 9.14 -8.09
C VAL A 159 -1.70 8.78 -7.05
N ALA A 160 -2.09 8.32 -5.86
CA ALA A 160 -1.13 7.94 -4.82
C ALA A 160 -0.29 6.75 -5.28
N VAL A 161 1.03 6.95 -5.38
CA VAL A 161 1.99 5.96 -5.90
C VAL A 161 1.87 4.61 -5.20
N GLN A 162 1.82 4.59 -3.87
CA GLN A 162 1.70 3.36 -3.08
C GLN A 162 0.40 2.61 -3.38
N LEU A 163 -0.74 3.32 -3.49
CA LEU A 163 -2.04 2.69 -3.76
C LEU A 163 -2.18 2.20 -5.21
N VAL A 164 -1.47 2.82 -6.15
CA VAL A 164 -1.35 2.32 -7.52
C VAL A 164 -0.46 1.09 -7.55
N GLN A 165 0.67 1.13 -6.87
CA GLN A 165 1.62 0.02 -6.76
C GLN A 165 0.96 -1.22 -6.13
N ASP A 166 0.25 -1.08 -5.01
CA ASP A 166 -0.44 -2.18 -4.33
C ASP A 166 -1.49 -2.86 -5.21
N ALA A 167 -2.04 -2.16 -6.19
CA ALA A 167 -2.97 -2.71 -7.16
C ALA A 167 -2.30 -3.61 -8.21
N HIS A 168 -1.00 -3.43 -8.45
CA HIS A 168 -0.24 -4.20 -9.46
C HIS A 168 0.32 -5.50 -8.91
N TYR A 169 0.10 -5.81 -7.64
CA TYR A 169 0.58 -7.03 -7.00
C TYR A 169 -0.57 -7.86 -6.44
N SER A 170 -0.45 -9.20 -6.55
CA SER A 170 -1.39 -10.14 -5.93
C SER A 170 -1.12 -10.30 -4.42
N ARG A 171 -1.09 -9.17 -3.70
CA ARG A 171 -0.86 -9.09 -2.26
C ARG A 171 -2.08 -8.54 -1.52
N PRO A 172 -2.14 -8.70 -0.19
CA PRO A 172 -3.32 -8.32 0.58
C PRO A 172 -3.54 -6.80 0.70
N ASP A 173 -2.57 -5.95 0.34
CA ASP A 173 -2.57 -4.52 0.68
C ASP A 173 -3.76 -3.76 0.09
N ALA A 174 -4.11 -3.99 -1.18
CA ALA A 174 -5.29 -3.41 -1.81
C ALA A 174 -6.61 -3.89 -1.16
N PHE A 175 -6.70 -5.18 -0.82
CA PHE A 175 -7.84 -5.77 -0.12
C PHE A 175 -8.00 -5.18 1.29
N VAL A 176 -6.92 -5.10 2.05
CA VAL A 176 -6.91 -4.50 3.40
C VAL A 176 -7.32 -3.03 3.34
N THR A 177 -6.84 -2.28 2.34
CA THR A 177 -7.21 -0.88 2.13
C THR A 177 -8.72 -0.73 1.87
N ALA A 178 -9.28 -1.53 0.96
CA ALA A 178 -10.71 -1.49 0.65
C ALA A 178 -11.58 -1.81 1.87
N LEU A 179 -11.25 -2.87 2.60
CA LEU A 179 -12.01 -3.27 3.79
C LEU A 179 -11.85 -2.27 4.94
N THR A 180 -10.67 -1.64 5.09
CA THR A 180 -10.46 -0.60 6.12
C THR A 180 -11.37 0.61 5.85
N VAL A 181 -11.38 1.13 4.62
CA VAL A 181 -12.26 2.26 4.25
C VAL A 181 -13.74 1.87 4.41
N ALA A 182 -14.12 0.63 4.02
CA ALA A 182 -15.47 0.11 4.21
C ALA A 182 -15.85 0.01 5.70
N ALA A 183 -14.97 -0.52 6.56
CA ALA A 183 -15.21 -0.63 7.99
C ALA A 183 -15.40 0.76 8.64
N VAL A 184 -14.57 1.74 8.25
CA VAL A 184 -14.72 3.14 8.69
C VAL A 184 -16.05 3.73 8.20
N ALA A 185 -16.44 3.47 6.94
CA ALA A 185 -17.70 3.96 6.37
C ALA A 185 -18.94 3.36 7.06
N LEU A 186 -18.87 2.10 7.49
CA LEU A 186 -19.91 1.40 8.24
C LEU A 186 -19.96 1.84 9.71
N SER A 187 -18.81 2.24 10.27
CA SER A 187 -18.68 2.82 11.61
C SER A 187 -18.97 4.32 11.66
N TRP A 188 -19.50 4.91 10.56
CA TRP A 188 -19.75 6.35 10.50
C TRP A 188 -20.81 6.78 11.51
N PRO A 189 -20.55 7.84 12.32
CA PRO A 189 -21.48 8.28 13.34
C PRO A 189 -22.75 8.88 12.71
N THR A 190 -23.88 8.47 13.23
CA THR A 190 -25.21 8.93 12.84
C THR A 190 -26.04 9.23 14.07
N SER A 191 -27.08 10.09 13.95
CA SER A 191 -27.95 10.44 15.10
C SER A 191 -28.67 9.22 15.68
N ARG A 192 -28.97 8.23 14.85
CA ARG A 192 -29.57 6.95 15.28
C ARG A 192 -28.59 5.81 15.03
N LEU A 193 -28.49 4.91 15.98
CA LEU A 193 -27.62 3.74 15.89
C LEU A 193 -28.12 2.77 14.80
N ARG A 194 -27.30 2.55 13.79
CA ARG A 194 -27.55 1.59 12.71
C ARG A 194 -26.91 0.25 13.05
N GLY A 195 -27.61 -0.60 13.82
CA GLY A 195 -27.06 -1.85 14.33
C GLY A 195 -26.45 -2.76 13.26
N ALA A 196 -27.14 -2.93 12.12
CA ALA A 196 -26.62 -3.74 11.01
C ALA A 196 -25.32 -3.17 10.39
N ALA A 197 -25.20 -1.84 10.29
CA ALA A 197 -23.96 -1.22 9.78
C ALA A 197 -22.80 -1.43 10.75
N VAL A 198 -23.05 -1.24 12.07
CA VAL A 198 -22.03 -1.48 13.11
C VAL A 198 -21.59 -2.94 13.13
N ALA A 199 -22.53 -3.89 13.05
CA ALA A 199 -22.22 -5.31 12.99
C ALA A 199 -21.46 -5.67 11.70
N GLY A 200 -21.86 -5.11 10.55
CA GLY A 200 -21.15 -5.30 9.27
C GLY A 200 -19.73 -4.74 9.31
N GLY A 201 -19.54 -3.55 9.88
CA GLY A 201 -18.21 -2.98 10.09
C GLY A 201 -17.34 -3.84 11.00
N ALA A 202 -17.91 -4.35 12.10
CA ALA A 202 -17.22 -5.25 13.03
C ALA A 202 -16.87 -6.59 12.36
N PHE A 203 -17.75 -7.16 11.54
CA PHE A 203 -17.45 -8.36 10.75
C PHE A 203 -16.27 -8.13 9.81
N LEU A 204 -16.25 -7.01 9.07
CA LEU A 204 -15.11 -6.66 8.21
C LEU A 204 -13.80 -6.50 9.01
N LEU A 205 -13.87 -5.96 10.23
CA LEU A 205 -12.69 -5.89 11.12
C LEU A 205 -12.19 -7.28 11.50
N GLY A 206 -13.08 -8.23 11.78
CA GLY A 206 -12.69 -9.62 12.00
C GLY A 206 -11.98 -10.22 10.78
N VAL A 207 -12.50 -9.99 9.58
CA VAL A 207 -11.88 -10.40 8.30
C VAL A 207 -10.52 -9.73 8.12
N LEU A 208 -10.38 -8.45 8.46
CA LEU A 208 -9.10 -7.72 8.41
C LEU A 208 -8.06 -8.31 9.36
N VAL A 209 -8.44 -8.62 10.60
CA VAL A 209 -7.54 -9.28 11.58
C VAL A 209 -7.11 -10.66 11.10
N ALA A 210 -8.01 -11.40 10.44
CA ALA A 210 -7.69 -12.67 9.80
C ALA A 210 -6.75 -12.54 8.59
N CYS A 211 -6.65 -11.33 8.02
CA CYS A 211 -5.70 -11.01 6.95
C CYS A 211 -4.33 -10.60 7.50
N LYS A 212 -4.33 -9.62 8.41
CA LYS A 212 -3.12 -9.11 9.07
C LYS A 212 -3.42 -8.86 10.55
N VAL A 213 -2.70 -9.51 11.44
CA VAL A 213 -2.93 -9.40 12.90
C VAL A 213 -2.82 -7.96 13.40
N SER A 214 -1.97 -7.12 12.77
CA SER A 214 -1.87 -5.69 13.08
C SER A 214 -3.18 -4.92 12.92
N MET A 215 -4.15 -5.42 12.14
CA MET A 215 -5.48 -4.82 11.99
C MET A 215 -6.30 -4.85 13.28
N MET A 216 -5.87 -5.60 14.29
CA MET A 216 -6.45 -5.53 15.65
C MET A 216 -6.42 -4.10 16.23
N LEU A 217 -5.47 -3.28 15.79
CA LEU A 217 -5.42 -1.85 16.14
C LEU A 217 -6.69 -1.06 15.73
N LEU A 218 -7.53 -1.62 14.85
CA LEU A 218 -8.79 -1.03 14.43
C LEU A 218 -10.02 -1.60 15.15
N ALA A 219 -9.87 -2.57 16.05
CA ALA A 219 -10.98 -3.25 16.72
C ALA A 219 -11.92 -2.32 17.51
N TRP A 220 -11.47 -1.13 17.82
CA TRP A 220 -12.24 -0.08 18.53
C TRP A 220 -13.22 0.69 17.61
N LEU A 221 -13.08 0.63 16.28
CA LEU A 221 -13.91 1.42 15.34
C LEU A 221 -15.43 1.31 15.59
N PRO A 222 -15.99 0.12 15.90
CA PRO A 222 -17.42 -0.01 16.21
C PRO A 222 -17.86 0.75 17.45
N LEU A 223 -16.97 1.08 18.38
CA LEU A 223 -17.28 1.85 19.58
C LEU A 223 -17.68 3.29 19.25
N VAL A 224 -17.16 3.86 18.16
CA VAL A 224 -17.44 5.25 17.79
C VAL A 224 -18.92 5.51 17.55
N PRO A 225 -19.64 4.79 16.68
CA PRO A 225 -21.07 4.99 16.51
C PRO A 225 -21.87 4.59 17.77
N LEU A 226 -21.42 3.60 18.55
CA LEU A 226 -22.07 3.22 19.82
C LEU A 226 -22.04 4.36 20.84
N LEU A 227 -20.92 5.09 20.93
CA LEU A 227 -20.76 6.20 21.86
C LEU A 227 -21.38 7.50 21.34
N ALA A 228 -21.33 7.73 20.01
CA ALA A 228 -21.81 8.97 19.40
C ALA A 228 -23.34 9.04 19.26
N ALA A 229 -24.04 7.90 19.13
CA ALA A 229 -25.49 7.89 18.96
C ALA A 229 -26.25 8.25 20.26
N ALA A 230 -27.34 9.00 20.10
CA ALA A 230 -28.25 9.33 21.22
C ALA A 230 -29.20 8.16 21.51
N GLU A 231 -28.69 7.07 22.10
CA GLU A 231 -29.43 5.83 22.33
C GLU A 231 -29.35 5.38 23.78
N THR A 232 -30.31 4.54 24.21
CA THR A 232 -30.30 3.94 25.55
C THR A 232 -29.13 3.00 25.74
N ILE A 233 -28.66 2.88 26.97
CA ILE A 233 -27.53 1.98 27.31
C ILE A 233 -27.85 0.52 26.92
N ARG A 234 -29.10 0.07 27.13
CA ARG A 234 -29.56 -1.27 26.76
C ARG A 234 -29.39 -1.54 25.27
N ARG A 235 -29.75 -0.56 24.40
CA ARG A 235 -29.59 -0.69 22.94
C ARG A 235 -28.13 -0.68 22.54
N ARG A 236 -27.29 0.19 23.15
CA ARG A 236 -25.83 0.21 22.90
C ARG A 236 -25.19 -1.11 23.26
N LEU A 237 -25.51 -1.68 24.44
CA LEU A 237 -24.99 -2.98 24.86
C LEU A 237 -25.44 -4.09 23.89
N GLY A 238 -26.73 -4.14 23.51
CA GLY A 238 -27.23 -5.14 22.56
C GLY A 238 -26.52 -5.06 21.21
N VAL A 239 -26.39 -3.87 20.62
CA VAL A 239 -25.66 -3.70 19.36
C VAL A 239 -24.17 -3.98 19.51
N GLY A 240 -23.56 -3.60 20.66
CA GLY A 240 -22.17 -3.89 20.96
C GLY A 240 -21.88 -5.39 21.05
N THR A 241 -22.78 -6.15 21.70
CA THR A 241 -22.68 -7.63 21.73
C THR A 241 -22.77 -8.24 20.34
N VAL A 242 -23.73 -7.81 19.52
CA VAL A 242 -23.87 -8.28 18.13
C VAL A 242 -22.62 -7.91 17.32
N ALA A 243 -22.08 -6.71 17.50
CA ALA A 243 -20.84 -6.29 16.82
C ALA A 243 -19.64 -7.15 17.24
N LEU A 244 -19.50 -7.46 18.53
CA LEU A 244 -18.43 -8.34 19.01
C LEU A 244 -18.54 -9.74 18.41
N LEU A 245 -19.75 -10.33 18.42
CA LEU A 245 -20.00 -11.64 17.82
C LEU A 245 -19.74 -11.62 16.30
N ALA A 246 -20.13 -10.54 15.62
CA ALA A 246 -19.86 -10.36 14.19
C ALA A 246 -18.35 -10.28 13.91
N MET A 247 -17.58 -9.57 14.74
CA MET A 247 -16.13 -9.50 14.60
C MET A 247 -15.47 -10.86 14.80
N VAL A 248 -15.85 -11.60 15.83
CA VAL A 248 -15.38 -12.98 16.05
C VAL A 248 -15.77 -13.87 14.87
N GLY A 249 -17.02 -13.77 14.37
CA GLY A 249 -17.47 -14.50 13.20
C GLY A 249 -16.66 -14.16 11.94
N GLY A 250 -16.38 -12.87 11.71
CA GLY A 250 -15.53 -12.43 10.58
C GLY A 250 -14.11 -12.98 10.66
N PHE A 251 -13.52 -12.98 11.86
CA PHE A 251 -12.21 -13.59 12.11
C PHE A 251 -12.24 -15.10 11.86
N ALA A 252 -13.22 -15.80 12.42
CA ALA A 252 -13.38 -17.25 12.27
C ALA A 252 -13.58 -17.66 10.80
N CYS A 253 -14.38 -16.90 10.03
CA CYS A 253 -14.55 -17.13 8.60
C CYS A 253 -13.29 -16.81 7.80
N GLY A 254 -12.56 -15.79 8.20
CA GLY A 254 -11.36 -15.32 7.50
C GLY A 254 -10.11 -16.18 7.74
N VAL A 255 -10.03 -16.87 8.88
CA VAL A 255 -8.92 -17.78 9.22
C VAL A 255 -9.41 -18.97 10.03
N PRO A 256 -10.13 -19.94 9.41
CA PRO A 256 -10.61 -21.13 10.12
C PRO A 256 -9.49 -21.92 10.81
N GLY A 257 -8.28 -21.89 10.26
CA GLY A 257 -7.09 -22.51 10.86
C GLY A 257 -6.76 -22.03 12.27
N ALA A 258 -7.14 -20.80 12.63
CA ALA A 258 -6.99 -20.30 14.00
C ALA A 258 -7.86 -21.06 15.01
N ILE A 259 -8.98 -21.61 14.57
CA ILE A 259 -9.91 -22.39 15.40
C ILE A 259 -9.54 -23.87 15.37
N THR A 260 -9.28 -24.42 14.20
CA THR A 260 -9.00 -25.86 14.02
C THR A 260 -7.60 -26.26 14.46
N GLN A 261 -6.64 -25.33 14.37
CA GLN A 261 -5.23 -25.53 14.69
C GLN A 261 -4.65 -24.34 15.49
N PRO A 262 -5.20 -24.02 16.67
CA PRO A 262 -4.85 -22.80 17.40
C PRO A 262 -3.37 -22.72 17.77
N GLY A 263 -2.72 -23.85 18.08
CA GLY A 263 -1.30 -23.89 18.39
C GLY A 263 -0.41 -23.53 17.18
N VAL A 264 -0.78 -23.97 15.98
CA VAL A 264 -0.09 -23.61 14.72
C VAL A 264 -0.27 -22.12 14.44
N PHE A 265 -1.51 -21.63 14.54
CA PHE A 265 -1.81 -20.21 14.35
C PHE A 265 -1.00 -19.31 15.29
N LEU A 266 -0.97 -19.62 16.60
CA LEU A 266 -0.24 -18.82 17.58
C LEU A 266 1.27 -18.86 17.36
N ARG A 267 1.85 -19.99 16.93
CA ARG A 267 3.27 -20.03 16.56
C ARG A 267 3.56 -19.11 15.38
N GLY A 268 2.73 -19.12 14.33
CA GLY A 268 2.87 -18.23 13.17
C GLY A 268 2.77 -16.76 13.56
N VAL A 269 1.82 -16.38 14.45
CA VAL A 269 1.71 -15.02 14.97
C VAL A 269 2.95 -14.62 15.75
N SER A 270 3.46 -15.49 16.64
CA SER A 270 4.68 -15.24 17.42
C SER A 270 5.90 -15.03 16.52
N GLN A 271 6.05 -15.83 15.48
CA GLN A 271 7.12 -15.70 14.50
C GLN A 271 7.04 -14.38 13.75
N LEU A 272 5.83 -13.98 13.29
CA LEU A 272 5.61 -12.69 12.63
C LEU A 272 5.94 -11.52 13.55
N MET A 273 5.53 -11.59 14.82
CA MET A 273 5.87 -10.55 15.81
C MET A 273 7.38 -10.48 16.04
N GLY A 274 8.08 -11.62 16.04
CA GLY A 274 9.54 -11.69 16.10
C GLY A 274 10.22 -11.01 14.93
N GLN A 275 9.73 -11.18 13.71
CA GLN A 275 10.24 -10.50 12.52
C GLN A 275 10.16 -8.97 12.64
N TYR A 276 9.06 -8.45 13.17
CA TYR A 276 8.86 -7.01 13.33
C TYR A 276 9.63 -6.39 14.53
N SER A 277 10.09 -7.18 15.47
CA SER A 277 10.90 -6.74 16.60
C SER A 277 12.40 -7.00 16.42
N GLY A 278 12.77 -7.83 15.44
CA GLY A 278 14.14 -8.22 15.13
C GLY A 278 14.71 -7.51 13.91
N VAL A 279 15.87 -7.98 13.52
CA VAL A 279 16.60 -7.55 12.33
C VAL A 279 15.96 -8.21 11.10
N HIS A 280 15.38 -7.42 10.21
CA HIS A 280 14.81 -7.87 8.93
C HIS A 280 15.26 -6.95 7.81
N PRO A 281 15.90 -7.45 6.74
CA PRO A 281 16.19 -6.63 5.57
C PRO A 281 14.89 -5.99 5.01
N PRO A 282 14.94 -4.77 4.48
CA PRO A 282 16.08 -3.85 4.32
C PRO A 282 16.45 -3.06 5.60
N HIS A 283 15.67 -3.10 6.64
CA HIS A 283 15.75 -2.24 7.81
C HIS A 283 16.44 -2.93 9.00
N SER A 284 17.43 -3.76 8.71
CA SER A 284 18.07 -4.62 9.71
C SER A 284 18.83 -3.89 10.82
N HIS A 285 19.07 -2.61 10.67
CA HIS A 285 19.82 -1.77 11.60
C HIS A 285 19.03 -0.57 12.13
N LEU A 286 17.71 -0.48 11.81
CA LEU A 286 16.91 0.65 12.24
C LEU A 286 16.48 0.51 13.70
N ASP A 287 16.74 1.52 14.50
CA ASP A 287 16.05 1.73 15.78
C ASP A 287 14.70 2.44 15.58
N GLY A 288 13.92 2.57 16.66
CA GLY A 288 12.61 3.22 16.58
C GLY A 288 12.66 4.69 16.13
N GLY A 289 13.76 5.40 16.38
CA GLY A 289 13.98 6.76 15.91
C GLY A 289 14.13 6.82 14.40
N MET A 290 14.95 5.94 13.84
CA MET A 290 15.15 5.83 12.40
C MET A 290 13.84 5.48 11.67
N VAL A 291 13.03 4.56 12.23
CA VAL A 291 11.71 4.25 11.66
C VAL A 291 10.79 5.47 11.67
N ALA A 292 10.83 6.30 12.72
CA ALA A 292 10.05 7.55 12.77
C ALA A 292 10.50 8.55 11.68
N ASP A 293 11.80 8.67 11.45
CA ASP A 293 12.37 9.51 10.38
C ASP A 293 11.95 9.00 9.00
N PHE A 294 11.98 7.70 8.77
CA PHE A 294 11.46 7.08 7.54
C PHE A 294 9.99 7.36 7.34
N LEU A 295 9.17 7.22 8.38
CA LEU A 295 7.75 7.54 8.30
C LEU A 295 7.52 9.01 7.93
N GLY A 296 8.26 9.94 8.53
CA GLY A 296 8.22 11.35 8.20
C GLY A 296 8.59 11.61 6.74
N SER A 297 9.69 11.04 6.27
CA SER A 297 10.16 11.15 4.89
C SER A 297 9.16 10.56 3.91
N TYR A 298 8.58 9.39 4.21
CA TYR A 298 7.57 8.74 3.39
C TYR A 298 6.32 9.63 3.18
N TYR A 299 5.77 10.19 4.26
CA TYR A 299 4.61 11.06 4.14
C TYR A 299 4.93 12.34 3.38
N VAL A 300 6.11 12.92 3.57
CA VAL A 300 6.57 14.09 2.81
C VAL A 300 6.71 13.74 1.33
N ALA A 301 7.33 12.61 1.00
CA ALA A 301 7.49 12.17 -0.40
C ALA A 301 6.14 11.85 -1.07
N THR A 302 5.20 11.26 -0.32
CA THR A 302 3.91 10.80 -0.87
C THR A 302 2.94 11.95 -1.13
N ILE A 303 2.89 12.95 -0.24
CA ILE A 303 1.86 14.01 -0.26
C ILE A 303 2.41 15.42 -0.15
N GLY A 304 3.72 15.58 0.01
CA GLY A 304 4.41 16.85 0.20
C GLY A 304 4.05 17.54 1.53
N TRP A 305 4.78 18.59 1.84
CA TRP A 305 4.52 19.41 3.03
C TRP A 305 3.13 20.04 3.05
N VAL A 306 2.60 20.41 1.87
CA VAL A 306 1.24 20.97 1.74
C VAL A 306 0.20 19.95 2.18
N GLY A 307 0.40 18.66 1.87
CA GLY A 307 -0.49 17.59 2.30
C GLY A 307 -0.45 17.35 3.80
N LEU A 308 0.75 17.35 4.40
CA LEU A 308 0.90 17.23 5.85
C LEU A 308 0.23 18.38 6.59
N LEU A 309 0.52 19.62 6.15
CA LEU A 309 -0.13 20.82 6.72
C LEU A 309 -1.64 20.81 6.50
N GLY A 310 -2.09 20.33 5.34
CA GLY A 310 -3.50 20.12 5.04
C GLY A 310 -4.14 19.13 6.01
N GLY A 311 -3.48 18.00 6.28
CA GLY A 311 -3.93 16.99 7.25
C GLY A 311 -4.08 17.57 8.66
N LEU A 312 -3.06 18.28 9.15
CA LEU A 312 -3.09 18.96 10.44
C LEU A 312 -4.22 20.01 10.51
N LEU A 313 -4.37 20.82 9.44
CA LEU A 313 -5.46 21.79 9.37
C LEU A 313 -6.83 21.11 9.31
N GLY A 314 -6.93 19.94 8.69
CA GLY A 314 -8.14 19.11 8.70
C GLY A 314 -8.52 18.65 10.11
N ILE A 315 -7.55 18.16 10.87
CA ILE A 315 -7.72 17.79 12.29
C ILE A 315 -8.24 19.01 13.09
N VAL A 316 -7.55 20.15 12.99
CA VAL A 316 -7.97 21.39 13.67
C VAL A 316 -9.36 21.85 13.23
N THR A 317 -9.68 21.70 11.95
CA THR A 317 -10.99 22.09 11.39
C THR A 317 -12.11 21.22 11.98
N LEU A 318 -11.95 19.90 11.99
CA LEU A 318 -12.93 18.98 12.57
C LEU A 318 -13.08 19.16 14.09
N ALA A 319 -11.97 19.38 14.80
CA ALA A 319 -11.97 19.67 16.25
C ALA A 319 -12.72 20.97 16.57
N ARG A 320 -12.46 22.07 15.83
CA ARG A 320 -13.19 23.34 15.98
C ARG A 320 -14.68 23.23 15.65
N GLN A 321 -15.03 22.36 14.72
CA GLN A 321 -16.43 22.03 14.41
C GLN A 321 -17.05 21.09 15.44
N ARG A 322 -16.32 20.67 16.46
CA ARG A 322 -16.74 19.67 17.48
C ARG A 322 -17.19 18.33 16.88
N ARG A 323 -16.68 17.99 15.71
CA ARG A 323 -16.98 16.71 15.01
C ARG A 323 -16.04 15.60 15.49
N TRP A 324 -15.97 15.41 16.81
CA TRP A 324 -15.00 14.51 17.46
C TRP A 324 -15.07 13.07 16.96
N ALA A 325 -16.28 12.52 16.80
CA ALA A 325 -16.46 11.15 16.32
C ALA A 325 -15.89 10.96 14.89
N VAL A 326 -16.09 11.96 14.00
CA VAL A 326 -15.51 11.94 12.65
C VAL A 326 -13.99 12.10 12.71
N LEU A 327 -13.50 12.99 13.56
CA LEU A 327 -12.07 13.19 13.78
C LEU A 327 -11.40 11.89 14.24
N VAL A 328 -11.97 11.22 15.24
CA VAL A 328 -11.46 9.95 15.77
C VAL A 328 -11.45 8.87 14.69
N LEU A 329 -12.52 8.74 13.89
CA LEU A 329 -12.59 7.74 12.81
C LEU A 329 -11.56 7.96 11.71
N LEU A 330 -11.22 9.22 11.40
CA LEU A 330 -10.28 9.52 10.31
C LEU A 330 -8.84 9.60 10.80
N ALA A 331 -8.57 10.27 11.92
CA ALA A 331 -7.23 10.47 12.43
C ALA A 331 -6.74 9.30 13.31
N GLY A 332 -7.64 8.64 14.06
CA GLY A 332 -7.27 7.56 14.97
C GLY A 332 -6.50 6.43 14.30
N PRO A 333 -7.00 5.84 13.19
CA PRO A 333 -6.25 4.81 12.46
C PRO A 333 -4.87 5.30 12.00
N VAL A 334 -4.78 6.51 11.43
CA VAL A 334 -3.51 7.08 10.94
C VAL A 334 -2.49 7.19 12.07
N VAL A 335 -2.89 7.78 13.21
CA VAL A 335 -2.02 7.99 14.38
C VAL A 335 -1.61 6.66 15.01
N LEU A 336 -2.56 5.72 15.16
CA LEU A 336 -2.27 4.42 15.78
C LEU A 336 -1.28 3.60 14.94
N PHE A 337 -1.47 3.53 13.61
CA PHE A 337 -0.56 2.77 12.77
C PHE A 337 0.80 3.47 12.64
N ALA A 338 0.85 4.78 12.46
CA ALA A 338 2.11 5.53 12.44
C ALA A 338 2.86 5.33 13.77
N GLY A 339 2.18 5.48 14.92
CA GLY A 339 2.78 5.27 16.25
C GLY A 339 3.23 3.82 16.46
N TYR A 340 2.43 2.83 16.03
CA TYR A 340 2.81 1.43 16.13
C TYR A 340 4.08 1.12 15.35
N PHE A 341 4.17 1.53 14.08
CA PHE A 341 5.35 1.25 13.27
C PHE A 341 6.56 2.09 13.66
N ALA A 342 6.37 3.31 14.20
CA ALA A 342 7.48 4.10 14.76
C ALA A 342 8.18 3.42 15.94
N THR A 343 7.54 2.44 16.59
CA THR A 343 8.15 1.66 17.69
C THR A 343 8.72 0.31 17.26
N ARG A 344 8.71 0.00 15.94
CA ARG A 344 9.22 -1.27 15.41
C ARG A 344 10.59 -1.11 14.79
N GLY A 345 11.36 -2.18 14.79
CA GLY A 345 12.65 -2.24 14.10
C GLY A 345 12.54 -2.49 12.61
N VAL A 346 11.34 -2.72 12.09
CA VAL A 346 11.07 -3.01 10.67
C VAL A 346 9.88 -2.19 10.20
N PHE A 347 10.03 -1.56 9.05
CA PHE A 347 8.99 -0.77 8.39
C PHE A 347 8.94 -1.09 6.90
N PHE A 348 7.72 -1.21 6.38
CA PHE A 348 7.44 -1.24 4.95
C PHE A 348 6.34 -0.23 4.65
N GLU A 349 6.50 0.57 3.61
CA GLU A 349 5.57 1.63 3.21
C GLU A 349 4.15 1.09 3.03
N ARG A 350 4.02 -0.12 2.48
CA ARG A 350 2.75 -0.83 2.30
C ARG A 350 1.97 -1.09 3.61
N ASN A 351 2.67 -1.06 4.75
CA ASN A 351 2.02 -1.23 6.05
C ASN A 351 1.11 -0.05 6.42
N LEU A 352 1.24 1.10 5.73
CA LEU A 352 0.42 2.28 5.92
C LEU A 352 -0.58 2.52 4.78
N SER A 353 -0.57 1.72 3.71
CA SER A 353 -1.44 1.90 2.53
C SER A 353 -2.90 2.05 2.91
N HIS A 354 -3.38 1.25 3.85
CA HIS A 354 -4.78 1.20 4.26
C HIS A 354 -5.25 2.44 5.03
N VAL A 355 -4.35 3.24 5.60
CA VAL A 355 -4.68 4.49 6.29
C VAL A 355 -4.49 5.73 5.42
N LEU A 356 -3.79 5.63 4.29
CA LEU A 356 -3.58 6.75 3.36
C LEU A 356 -4.89 7.38 2.88
N PRO A 357 -5.95 6.63 2.47
CA PRO A 357 -7.21 7.24 2.08
C PRO A 357 -7.85 8.09 3.18
N LEU A 358 -7.74 7.68 4.44
CA LEU A 358 -8.25 8.42 5.59
C LEU A 358 -7.46 9.72 5.81
N PHE A 359 -6.15 9.65 5.66
CA PHE A 359 -5.28 10.80 5.72
C PHE A 359 -5.58 11.80 4.58
N PHE A 360 -5.81 11.32 3.36
CA PHE A 360 -6.20 12.18 2.23
C PHE A 360 -7.55 12.88 2.46
N ILE A 361 -8.49 12.23 3.15
CA ILE A 361 -9.73 12.90 3.56
C ILE A 361 -9.44 14.04 4.54
N LEU A 362 -8.58 13.84 5.53
CA LEU A 362 -8.17 14.90 6.46
C LEU A 362 -7.49 16.05 5.72
N ALA A 363 -6.54 15.75 4.82
CA ALA A 363 -5.85 16.75 4.03
C ALA A 363 -6.83 17.55 3.15
N ALA A 364 -7.79 16.87 2.51
CA ALA A 364 -8.82 17.49 1.71
C ALA A 364 -9.73 18.42 2.54
N VAL A 365 -10.13 18.01 3.75
CA VAL A 365 -10.91 18.85 4.67
C VAL A 365 -10.13 20.13 5.01
N GLY A 366 -8.83 20.01 5.31
CA GLY A 366 -7.96 21.13 5.66
C GLY A 366 -7.76 22.09 4.49
N VAL A 367 -7.44 21.59 3.31
CA VAL A 367 -7.25 22.39 2.09
C VAL A 367 -8.53 23.11 1.70
N MET A 368 -9.69 22.45 1.76
CA MET A 368 -10.99 23.09 1.47
C MET A 368 -11.36 24.16 2.50
N ALA A 369 -10.97 23.98 3.76
CA ALA A 369 -11.14 25.00 4.79
C ALA A 369 -10.22 26.22 4.54
N ALA A 370 -8.96 25.98 4.14
CA ALA A 370 -8.02 27.03 3.77
C ALA A 370 -8.49 27.79 2.52
N ALA A 371 -8.90 27.08 1.46
CA ALA A 371 -9.46 27.65 0.24
C ALA A 371 -10.67 28.56 0.51
N GLY A 372 -11.56 28.13 1.41
CA GLY A 372 -12.71 28.96 1.82
C GLY A 372 -12.31 30.23 2.59
N ARG A 373 -11.22 30.20 3.36
CA ARG A 373 -10.67 31.40 4.04
C ARG A 373 -9.96 32.33 3.05
N ALA A 374 -9.14 31.76 2.15
CA ALA A 374 -8.45 32.55 1.11
C ALA A 374 -9.44 33.26 0.19
N SER A 375 -10.47 32.56 -0.27
CA SER A 375 -11.54 33.12 -1.09
C SER A 375 -12.24 34.35 -0.44
N ARG A 376 -12.44 34.30 0.89
CA ARG A 376 -13.04 35.43 1.64
C ARG A 376 -12.10 36.61 1.87
N ARG A 377 -10.78 36.35 1.98
CA ARG A 377 -9.80 37.40 2.33
C ARG A 377 -9.17 38.05 1.12
N VAL A 378 -8.84 37.25 0.11
CA VAL A 378 -8.05 37.68 -1.07
C VAL A 378 -8.94 37.83 -2.31
N GLY A 379 -10.18 37.35 -2.23
CA GLY A 379 -11.05 37.27 -3.39
C GLY A 379 -10.77 35.98 -4.20
N GLY A 380 -11.35 35.92 -5.39
CA GLY A 380 -11.30 34.74 -6.24
C GLY A 380 -12.28 33.65 -5.81
N GLY A 381 -12.58 32.75 -6.71
CA GLY A 381 -13.51 31.63 -6.45
C GLY A 381 -12.91 30.59 -5.54
N ARG A 382 -13.69 30.07 -4.58
CA ARG A 382 -13.31 28.93 -3.72
C ARG A 382 -12.82 27.73 -4.54
N VAL A 383 -13.40 27.53 -5.73
CA VAL A 383 -13.04 26.43 -6.65
C VAL A 383 -11.61 26.63 -7.19
N ALA A 384 -11.22 27.85 -7.55
CA ALA A 384 -9.85 28.13 -8.03
C ALA A 384 -8.81 27.84 -6.96
N TRP A 385 -9.05 28.26 -5.71
CA TRP A 385 -8.15 27.97 -4.59
C TRP A 385 -8.08 26.47 -4.26
N ALA A 386 -9.21 25.77 -4.38
CA ALA A 386 -9.24 24.31 -4.19
C ALA A 386 -8.49 23.58 -5.32
N ALA A 387 -8.65 24.03 -6.58
CA ALA A 387 -7.92 23.48 -7.72
C ALA A 387 -6.40 23.72 -7.59
N LEU A 388 -5.99 24.90 -7.14
CA LEU A 388 -4.58 25.19 -6.85
C LEU A 388 -4.04 24.27 -5.75
N GLY A 389 -4.78 24.09 -4.65
CA GLY A 389 -4.42 23.16 -3.58
C GLY A 389 -4.31 21.72 -4.10
N MET A 390 -5.24 21.28 -4.96
CA MET A 390 -5.17 19.97 -5.59
C MET A 390 -3.93 19.81 -6.47
N LEU A 391 -3.60 20.81 -7.26
CA LEU A 391 -2.41 20.78 -8.11
C LEU A 391 -1.15 20.58 -7.27
N PHE A 392 -0.97 21.36 -6.20
CA PHE A 392 0.18 21.23 -5.30
C PHE A 392 0.25 19.88 -4.57
N LEU A 393 -0.90 19.26 -4.28
CA LEU A 393 -0.96 17.96 -3.62
C LEU A 393 -0.77 16.79 -4.59
N ALA A 394 -1.36 16.88 -5.78
CA ALA A 394 -1.36 15.79 -6.75
C ALA A 394 -0.07 15.72 -7.58
N LEU A 395 0.59 16.86 -7.84
CA LEU A 395 1.80 16.90 -8.66
C LEU A 395 2.94 15.99 -8.14
N PRO A 396 3.31 16.01 -6.84
CA PRO A 396 4.35 15.13 -6.33
C PRO A 396 4.01 13.65 -6.54
N ALA A 397 2.76 13.27 -6.22
CA ALA A 397 2.28 11.90 -6.41
C ALA A 397 2.26 11.50 -7.89
N LEU A 398 1.76 12.37 -8.77
CA LEU A 398 1.67 12.08 -10.20
C LEU A 398 3.06 12.01 -10.84
N ARG A 399 4.01 12.83 -10.41
CA ARG A 399 5.42 12.78 -10.86
C ARG A 399 6.04 11.41 -10.62
N SER A 400 5.67 10.75 -9.53
CA SER A 400 6.16 9.40 -9.21
C SER A 400 5.33 8.30 -9.86
N THR A 401 4.00 8.43 -9.84
CA THR A 401 3.07 7.41 -10.37
C THR A 401 3.13 7.29 -11.89
N TRP A 402 3.30 8.39 -12.60
CA TRP A 402 3.36 8.35 -14.05
C TRP A 402 4.54 7.54 -14.59
N PRO A 403 5.80 7.78 -14.16
CA PRO A 403 6.92 6.92 -14.54
C PRO A 403 6.75 5.47 -14.07
N LEU A 404 6.20 5.23 -12.87
CA LEU A 404 5.91 3.88 -12.39
C LEU A 404 5.05 3.10 -13.38
N VAL A 405 3.96 3.69 -13.87
CA VAL A 405 3.06 3.02 -14.82
C VAL A 405 3.68 2.94 -16.22
N THR A 406 4.24 4.04 -16.72
CA THR A 406 4.66 4.15 -18.13
C THR A 406 6.05 3.60 -18.42
N LEU A 407 6.94 3.54 -17.45
CA LEU A 407 8.30 3.01 -17.62
C LEU A 407 8.46 1.64 -16.96
N GLU A 408 8.01 1.50 -15.72
CA GLU A 408 8.24 0.29 -14.94
C GLU A 408 7.24 -0.81 -15.34
N TYR A 409 5.95 -0.59 -15.11
CA TYR A 409 4.94 -1.62 -15.37
C TYR A 409 4.73 -1.90 -16.86
N SER A 410 4.99 -0.96 -17.74
CA SER A 410 4.99 -1.20 -19.20
C SER A 410 6.18 -2.01 -19.68
N GLY A 411 7.19 -2.25 -18.85
CA GLY A 411 8.46 -2.85 -19.24
C GLY A 411 9.33 -1.95 -20.12
N ALA A 412 8.95 -0.69 -20.35
CA ALA A 412 9.73 0.22 -21.20
C ALA A 412 11.07 0.57 -20.55
N GLY A 413 11.12 0.71 -19.22
CA GLY A 413 12.36 0.91 -18.46
C GLY A 413 13.32 -0.27 -18.61
N ALA A 414 12.81 -1.49 -18.44
CA ALA A 414 13.60 -2.71 -18.64
C ALA A 414 14.15 -2.84 -20.06
N ARG A 415 13.34 -2.54 -21.09
CA ARG A 415 13.82 -2.54 -22.48
C ARG A 415 14.90 -1.50 -22.74
N ARG A 416 14.77 -0.28 -22.17
CA ARG A 416 15.81 0.76 -22.27
C ARG A 416 17.09 0.34 -21.59
N HIS A 417 16.98 -0.25 -20.40
CA HIS A 417 18.13 -0.77 -19.67
C HIS A 417 18.84 -1.90 -20.45
N ALA A 418 18.07 -2.85 -21.01
CA ALA A 418 18.63 -3.93 -21.83
C ALA A 418 19.36 -3.41 -23.07
N ALA A 419 18.80 -2.40 -23.74
CA ALA A 419 19.46 -1.76 -24.90
C ALA A 419 20.75 -1.04 -24.49
N PHE A 420 20.73 -0.32 -23.35
CA PHE A 420 21.92 0.32 -22.80
C PHE A 420 23.01 -0.71 -22.43
N GLU A 421 22.62 -1.80 -21.75
CA GLU A 421 23.54 -2.89 -21.41
C GLU A 421 24.15 -3.54 -22.65
N ALA A 422 23.36 -3.78 -23.69
CA ALA A 422 23.85 -4.33 -24.94
C ALA A 422 24.91 -3.42 -25.59
N GLU A 423 24.72 -2.10 -25.55
CA GLU A 423 25.70 -1.12 -26.03
C GLU A 423 26.98 -1.15 -25.19
N VAL A 424 26.87 -1.19 -23.85
CA VAL A 424 28.05 -1.29 -22.97
C VAL A 424 28.86 -2.57 -23.23
N ARG A 425 28.18 -3.70 -23.44
CA ARG A 425 28.83 -4.97 -23.80
C ARG A 425 29.50 -4.90 -25.18
N TYR A 426 28.85 -4.28 -26.16
CA TYR A 426 29.39 -4.10 -27.50
C TYR A 426 30.68 -3.26 -27.50
N GLN A 427 30.75 -2.25 -26.63
CA GLN A 427 31.94 -1.40 -26.45
C GLN A 427 33.09 -2.10 -25.72
N ASN A 428 32.84 -3.26 -25.06
CA ASN A 428 33.83 -4.02 -24.30
C ASN A 428 33.85 -5.50 -24.73
N PRO A 429 34.13 -5.82 -25.99
CA PRO A 429 33.95 -7.17 -26.55
C PRO A 429 34.92 -8.21 -25.97
N ASP A 430 36.08 -7.79 -25.49
CA ASP A 430 37.13 -8.69 -24.94
C ASP A 430 36.93 -9.01 -23.45
N ALA A 431 35.97 -8.37 -22.80
CA ALA A 431 35.70 -8.57 -21.38
C ALA A 431 34.63 -9.66 -21.16
N GLU A 432 34.88 -10.51 -20.18
CA GLU A 432 33.87 -11.49 -19.75
C GLU A 432 32.79 -10.82 -18.93
N TRP A 433 31.53 -11.08 -19.24
CA TRP A 433 30.39 -10.51 -18.54
C TRP A 433 30.16 -11.14 -17.18
N ARG A 434 29.99 -10.30 -16.17
CA ARG A 434 29.55 -10.70 -14.83
C ARG A 434 28.49 -9.74 -14.30
N GLU A 435 27.55 -10.29 -13.58
CA GLU A 435 26.55 -9.55 -12.81
C GLU A 435 26.78 -9.81 -11.33
N ILE A 436 26.90 -8.75 -10.55
CA ILE A 436 26.95 -8.85 -9.10
C ILE A 436 25.89 -7.99 -8.48
N TRP A 437 25.28 -8.55 -7.46
CA TRP A 437 24.31 -7.86 -6.65
C TRP A 437 25.00 -7.50 -5.33
N LEU A 438 24.85 -6.27 -4.87
CA LEU A 438 25.42 -5.87 -3.57
C LEU A 438 24.89 -6.71 -2.39
N LEU A 439 23.87 -7.53 -2.62
CA LEU A 439 23.34 -8.52 -1.67
C LEU A 439 24.14 -9.82 -1.59
N ASP A 440 24.94 -10.12 -2.60
CA ASP A 440 25.65 -11.39 -2.70
C ASP A 440 26.98 -11.34 -1.93
N LYS A 441 27.01 -11.98 -0.77
CA LYS A 441 28.20 -12.06 0.10
C LYS A 441 29.38 -12.77 -0.55
N GLU A 442 29.12 -13.67 -1.47
CA GLU A 442 30.16 -14.48 -2.14
C GLU A 442 30.63 -13.84 -3.46
N ALA A 443 30.02 -12.74 -3.90
CA ALA A 443 30.33 -12.12 -5.18
C ALA A 443 31.79 -11.64 -5.26
N LEU A 444 32.27 -10.92 -4.25
CA LEU A 444 33.64 -10.41 -4.23
C LEU A 444 34.70 -11.52 -4.10
N PRO A 445 34.58 -12.51 -3.18
CA PRO A 445 35.48 -13.66 -3.12
C PRO A 445 35.54 -14.46 -4.43
N THR A 446 34.38 -14.74 -5.03
CA THR A 446 34.31 -15.50 -6.30
C THR A 446 35.02 -14.75 -7.43
N MET A 447 34.74 -13.46 -7.57
CA MET A 447 35.37 -12.63 -8.61
C MET A 447 36.89 -12.48 -8.40
N ALA A 448 37.34 -12.38 -7.14
CA ALA A 448 38.75 -12.35 -6.81
C ALA A 448 39.48 -13.66 -7.19
N ALA A 449 38.82 -14.81 -6.97
CA ALA A 449 39.33 -16.12 -7.36
C ALA A 449 39.43 -16.26 -8.89
N ASP A 450 38.40 -15.83 -9.64
CA ASP A 450 38.39 -15.85 -11.10
C ASP A 450 39.54 -15.01 -11.68
N LEU A 451 39.73 -13.79 -11.20
CA LEU A 451 40.81 -12.91 -11.64
C LEU A 451 42.21 -13.44 -11.27
N ALA A 452 42.34 -14.09 -10.11
CA ALA A 452 43.60 -14.71 -9.69
C ALA A 452 43.96 -15.94 -10.57
N ALA A 453 42.96 -16.61 -11.13
CA ALA A 453 43.15 -17.74 -12.07
C ALA A 453 43.59 -17.28 -13.47
N GLY A 454 43.76 -15.98 -13.73
CA GLY A 454 44.22 -15.45 -15.02
C GLY A 454 43.09 -15.26 -16.04
N SER A 455 41.89 -14.99 -15.57
CA SER A 455 40.71 -14.70 -16.42
C SER A 455 40.95 -13.43 -17.27
N ARG A 456 40.18 -13.31 -18.36
CA ARG A 456 40.10 -12.06 -19.14
C ARG A 456 39.61 -10.91 -18.26
N PRO A 457 39.80 -9.66 -18.69
CA PRO A 457 39.11 -8.55 -18.03
C PRO A 457 37.62 -8.83 -17.85
N LEU A 458 37.07 -8.45 -16.70
CA LEU A 458 35.64 -8.65 -16.43
C LEU A 458 34.89 -7.35 -16.68
N LEU A 459 33.77 -7.42 -17.41
CA LEU A 459 32.79 -6.35 -17.45
C LEU A 459 31.71 -6.66 -16.42
N VAL A 460 31.74 -5.93 -15.32
CA VAL A 460 30.93 -6.20 -14.12
C VAL A 460 29.80 -5.21 -14.02
N ARG A 461 28.56 -5.69 -14.04
CA ARG A 461 27.39 -4.91 -13.64
C ARG A 461 27.21 -5.03 -12.12
N VAL A 462 27.31 -3.90 -11.43
CA VAL A 462 26.99 -3.78 -10.00
C VAL A 462 25.61 -3.17 -9.86
N THR A 463 24.67 -3.95 -9.33
CA THR A 463 23.30 -3.51 -9.10
C THR A 463 23.18 -3.01 -7.66
N ASP A 464 22.82 -1.72 -7.54
CA ASP A 464 22.72 -1.00 -6.27
C ASP A 464 21.24 -0.82 -5.90
N PHE A 465 20.79 -1.52 -4.87
CA PHE A 465 19.40 -1.44 -4.41
C PHE A 465 19.14 -0.31 -3.42
N SER A 466 20.00 -0.15 -2.47
CA SER A 466 20.12 0.90 -1.46
C SER A 466 21.20 0.45 -0.47
N ASP A 467 21.78 1.38 0.24
CA ASP A 467 22.86 1.09 1.20
C ASP A 467 22.44 0.10 2.30
N GLU A 468 21.15 -0.02 2.57
CA GLU A 468 20.60 -0.88 3.63
C GLU A 468 20.50 -2.37 3.26
N TRP A 469 20.51 -2.69 1.96
CA TRP A 469 20.44 -4.08 1.47
C TRP A 469 21.78 -4.65 1.07
N THR A 470 22.84 -3.90 1.23
CA THR A 470 24.14 -4.30 0.69
C THR A 470 24.86 -5.25 1.62
N ALA A 471 25.34 -6.37 1.10
CA ALA A 471 26.24 -7.29 1.79
C ALA A 471 27.68 -6.75 1.85
N PHE A 472 28.02 -5.83 0.95
CA PHE A 472 29.29 -5.11 0.88
C PHE A 472 29.09 -3.72 0.28
N ASN A 473 29.94 -2.77 0.65
CA ASN A 473 29.88 -1.41 0.10
C ASN A 473 30.60 -1.34 -1.24
N LEU A 474 30.17 -0.40 -2.10
CA LEU A 474 30.84 -0.14 -3.36
C LEU A 474 32.32 0.26 -3.15
N SER A 475 32.63 0.94 -2.06
CA SER A 475 34.02 1.26 -1.65
C SER A 475 34.87 0.00 -1.42
N ASP A 476 34.30 -1.08 -0.90
CA ASP A 476 35.03 -2.35 -0.68
C ASP A 476 35.33 -3.01 -2.02
N PHE A 477 34.40 -2.94 -2.98
CA PHE A 477 34.64 -3.37 -4.35
C PHE A 477 35.77 -2.57 -5.00
N GLU A 478 35.70 -1.22 -4.95
CA GLU A 478 36.70 -0.35 -5.56
C GLU A 478 38.06 -0.43 -4.85
N ALA A 479 38.09 -0.76 -3.56
CA ALA A 479 39.34 -0.97 -2.81
C ALA A 479 40.02 -2.29 -3.18
N GLN A 480 39.27 -3.33 -3.49
CA GLN A 480 39.78 -4.68 -3.75
C GLN A 480 40.20 -4.87 -5.21
N PHE A 481 39.53 -4.19 -6.16
CA PHE A 481 39.73 -4.41 -7.59
C PHE A 481 40.30 -3.20 -8.32
N GLN A 482 41.10 -3.46 -9.38
CA GLN A 482 41.46 -2.46 -10.37
C GLN A 482 40.27 -2.26 -11.31
N ALA A 483 39.27 -1.49 -10.84
CA ALA A 483 37.98 -1.28 -11.50
C ALA A 483 37.91 0.15 -12.07
N LYS A 484 37.49 0.26 -13.33
CA LYS A 484 37.21 1.53 -14.01
C LYS A 484 35.70 1.58 -14.31
N LEU A 485 35.03 2.58 -13.80
CA LEU A 485 33.64 2.84 -14.18
C LEU A 485 33.58 3.19 -15.67
N VAL A 486 32.88 2.38 -16.47
CA VAL A 486 32.72 2.58 -17.92
C VAL A 486 31.35 3.09 -18.30
N ALA A 487 30.32 2.78 -17.50
CA ALA A 487 28.98 3.29 -17.71
C ALA A 487 28.18 3.31 -16.39
N ASP A 488 27.18 4.18 -16.33
CA ASP A 488 26.30 4.35 -15.17
C ASP A 488 24.85 4.51 -15.67
N TYR A 489 23.99 3.57 -15.30
CA TYR A 489 22.55 3.64 -15.60
C TYR A 489 21.81 4.04 -14.33
N PRO A 490 21.29 5.27 -14.24
CA PRO A 490 20.67 5.76 -13.03
C PRO A 490 19.36 5.02 -12.71
N SER A 491 18.99 5.00 -11.44
CA SER A 491 17.64 4.56 -11.03
C SER A 491 16.57 5.41 -11.72
N THR A 492 15.47 4.78 -12.12
CA THR A 492 14.31 5.49 -12.70
C THR A 492 13.66 6.44 -11.69
N PHE A 493 13.87 6.21 -10.39
CA PHE A 493 13.26 6.97 -9.28
C PHE A 493 14.28 7.46 -8.24
N PRO A 494 15.33 8.22 -8.63
CA PRO A 494 16.42 8.60 -7.72
C PRO A 494 16.00 9.52 -6.57
N GLU A 495 14.80 10.12 -6.65
CA GLU A 495 14.33 11.13 -5.70
C GLU A 495 13.25 10.62 -4.72
N LEU A 496 12.91 9.34 -4.73
CA LEU A 496 11.97 8.76 -3.77
C LEU A 496 12.76 8.11 -2.62
N PRO A 497 12.98 8.84 -1.52
CA PRO A 497 13.96 8.45 -0.50
C PRO A 497 13.58 7.19 0.28
N VAL A 498 12.38 6.65 0.11
CA VAL A 498 11.86 5.62 1.02
C VAL A 498 11.01 4.57 0.32
N CYS A 499 10.97 4.54 -0.98
CA CYS A 499 10.21 3.51 -1.68
C CYS A 499 11.14 2.33 -2.02
N THR A 500 11.32 1.43 -1.07
CA THR A 500 12.10 0.20 -1.24
C THR A 500 11.71 -0.58 -2.50
N LEU A 501 10.44 -0.50 -2.91
CA LEU A 501 9.96 -1.15 -4.12
C LEU A 501 10.38 -0.44 -5.41
N HIS A 502 10.54 0.87 -5.39
CA HIS A 502 11.02 1.60 -6.58
C HIS A 502 12.51 1.34 -6.82
N THR A 503 13.33 1.35 -5.77
CA THR A 503 14.73 0.95 -5.87
C THR A 503 14.87 -0.52 -6.25
N TYR A 504 13.99 -1.39 -5.77
CA TYR A 504 13.98 -2.80 -6.09
C TYR A 504 13.63 -3.08 -7.56
N ASN A 505 12.68 -2.34 -8.13
CA ASN A 505 12.23 -2.53 -9.50
C ASN A 505 13.08 -1.79 -10.53
N SER A 506 13.78 -0.73 -10.15
CA SER A 506 14.63 0.08 -11.03
C SER A 506 15.90 0.54 -10.32
N PRO A 507 16.74 -0.40 -9.87
CA PRO A 507 17.97 -0.06 -9.18
C PRO A 507 18.92 0.72 -10.10
N ARG A 508 19.85 1.47 -9.50
CA ARG A 508 20.98 2.02 -10.22
C ARG A 508 21.93 0.89 -10.60
N ASN A 509 22.37 0.86 -11.85
CA ASN A 509 23.31 -0.13 -12.36
C ASN A 509 24.59 0.57 -12.80
N ARG A 510 25.71 0.20 -12.19
CA ARG A 510 27.04 0.68 -12.55
C ARG A 510 27.80 -0.43 -13.25
N TYR A 511 28.50 -0.07 -14.32
CA TYR A 511 29.25 -1.00 -15.14
C TYR A 511 30.73 -0.69 -15.00
N TYR A 512 31.52 -1.67 -14.53
CA TYR A 512 32.93 -1.53 -14.30
C TYR A 512 33.71 -2.49 -15.20
N LEU A 513 34.76 -1.98 -15.83
CA LEU A 513 35.79 -2.83 -16.42
C LEU A 513 36.82 -3.12 -15.34
N VAL A 514 36.93 -4.39 -14.96
CA VAL A 514 37.84 -4.88 -13.93
C VAL A 514 38.99 -5.64 -14.58
N THR A 515 40.22 -5.18 -14.37
CA THR A 515 41.40 -5.71 -15.02
C THR A 515 42.32 -6.51 -14.08
N GLY A 516 42.07 -6.47 -12.78
CA GLY A 516 42.85 -7.21 -11.81
C GLY A 516 42.51 -6.87 -10.36
N LEU A 517 43.30 -7.43 -9.44
CA LEU A 517 43.24 -7.13 -8.01
C LEU A 517 44.13 -5.94 -7.68
N ARG A 518 43.71 -5.03 -6.79
CA ARG A 518 44.57 -4.00 -6.22
C ARG A 518 45.53 -4.64 -5.22
N GLY A 519 46.83 -4.39 -5.37
CA GLY A 519 47.86 -4.86 -4.43
C GLY A 519 48.50 -6.20 -4.77
N ARG A 520 48.28 -6.72 -6.00
CA ARG A 520 49.12 -7.78 -6.59
C ARG A 520 49.92 -7.27 -7.75
#